data_1a744a276d105f5e96757031143be327
#
_entry.id   1a744a276d105f5e96757031143be327
#
_cell.length_a   1.000
_cell.length_b   1.000
_cell.length_c   1.000
_cell.angle_alpha   90.00
_cell.angle_beta   90.00
_cell.angle_gamma   90.00
#
_symmetry.space_group_name_H-M   'P 1'
#
loop_
_entity.id
_entity.type
_entity.pdbx_description
1 polymer ?
#
loop_
_entity_poly.entity_id
_entity_poly.type
_entity_poly.pdbx_seq_one_letter_code
_entity_poly.pdbx_strand_id
1 'polypeptide(L)' 'LSAKDRYNERLMLGLRTADGIACSDLHDPRLLTHYIEHRLLRLTPDNRVVATLSGLHILNQIIEDLME' A
#
# COMPACT_ATOMS: atom_id res chain seq x y z
N LEU A 1 -21.62 -2.32 -1.04
CA LEU A 1 -20.23 -2.74 -1.00
C LEU A 1 -19.86 -3.20 0.40
N SER A 2 -19.08 -4.26 0.49
CA SER A 2 -18.60 -4.77 1.76
C SER A 2 -17.41 -3.93 2.26
N ALA A 3 -17.05 -4.10 3.55
CA ALA A 3 -15.87 -3.46 4.10
C ALA A 3 -14.60 -3.91 3.37
N LYS A 4 -14.57 -5.18 2.96
CA LYS A 4 -13.46 -5.75 2.20
C LYS A 4 -13.30 -5.06 0.85
N ASP A 5 -14.41 -4.82 0.14
CA ASP A 5 -14.38 -4.14 -1.14
C ASP A 5 -13.89 -2.70 -1.01
N ARG A 6 -14.32 -2.02 0.06
CA ARG A 6 -13.85 -0.65 0.32
C ARG A 6 -12.37 -0.61 0.63
N TYR A 7 -11.88 -1.57 1.39
CA TYR A 7 -10.47 -1.67 1.71
C TYR A 7 -9.65 -1.89 0.44
N ASN A 8 -10.04 -2.84 -0.39
CA ASN A 8 -9.33 -3.14 -1.63
C ASN A 8 -9.33 -1.95 -2.59
N GLU A 9 -10.45 -1.26 -2.71
CA GLU A 9 -10.55 -0.07 -3.54
C GLU A 9 -9.63 1.04 -3.02
N ARG A 10 -9.59 1.23 -1.71
CA ARG A 10 -8.71 2.23 -1.10
C ARG A 10 -7.24 1.93 -1.35
N LEU A 11 -6.85 0.65 -1.28
CA LEU A 11 -5.50 0.21 -1.63
C LEU A 11 -5.16 0.55 -3.08
N MET A 12 -6.05 0.18 -3.99
CA MET A 12 -5.82 0.39 -5.42
C MET A 12 -5.65 1.85 -5.78
N LEU A 13 -6.46 2.72 -5.19
CA LEU A 13 -6.41 4.13 -5.47
C LEU A 13 -5.31 4.84 -4.69
N GLY A 14 -5.14 4.50 -3.42
CA GLY A 14 -4.19 5.18 -2.54
C GLY A 14 -2.74 4.96 -2.93
N LEU A 15 -2.36 3.73 -3.22
CA LEU A 15 -0.97 3.42 -3.55
C LEU A 15 -0.52 3.98 -4.90
N ARG A 16 -1.46 4.40 -5.75
CA ARG A 16 -1.16 4.99 -7.05
C ARG A 16 -1.00 6.50 -7.00
N THR A 17 -1.30 7.12 -5.87
CA THR A 17 -1.24 8.57 -5.72
C THR A 17 -0.05 8.98 -4.87
N ALA A 18 0.35 10.24 -5.00
CA ALA A 18 1.42 10.80 -4.18
C ALA A 18 1.04 10.89 -2.71
N ASP A 19 -0.25 10.96 -2.41
CA ASP A 19 -0.73 11.01 -1.03
C ASP A 19 -0.67 9.66 -0.32
N GLY A 20 -0.69 8.58 -1.09
CA GLY A 20 -0.61 7.24 -0.54
C GLY A 20 -1.83 6.84 0.27
N ILE A 21 -1.64 5.85 1.14
CA ILE A 21 -2.67 5.33 2.02
C ILE A 21 -2.18 5.42 3.46
N ALA A 22 -3.08 5.71 4.39
CA ALA A 22 -2.69 5.78 5.81
C ALA A 22 -2.19 4.40 6.27
N CYS A 23 -1.06 4.40 6.98
CA CYS A 23 -0.46 3.16 7.48
C CYS A 23 -1.45 2.37 8.34
N SER A 24 -2.25 3.06 9.14
CA SER A 24 -3.25 2.43 10.01
C SER A 24 -4.39 1.75 9.24
N ASP A 25 -4.58 2.08 7.97
CA ASP A 25 -5.61 1.45 7.14
C ASP A 25 -5.17 0.10 6.58
N LEU A 26 -3.88 -0.22 6.66
CA LEU A 26 -3.37 -1.49 6.14
C LEU A 26 -3.57 -2.60 7.15
N HIS A 27 -4.05 -3.75 6.67
CA HIS A 27 -4.39 -4.88 7.54
C HIS A 27 -3.23 -5.84 7.75
N ASP A 28 -2.18 -5.76 6.94
CA ASP A 28 -1.04 -6.69 7.04
C ASP A 28 0.26 -5.93 7.29
N PRO A 29 0.62 -5.71 8.56
CA PRO A 29 1.85 -4.99 8.89
C PRO A 29 3.12 -5.77 8.52
N ARG A 30 3.05 -7.09 8.44
CA ARG A 30 4.22 -7.90 8.07
C ARG A 30 4.60 -7.70 6.62
N LEU A 31 3.62 -7.74 5.73
CA LEU A 31 3.84 -7.48 4.31
C LEU A 31 4.29 -6.05 4.08
N LEU A 32 3.69 -5.12 4.80
CA LEU A 32 4.08 -3.72 4.73
C LEU A 32 5.56 -3.56 5.07
N THR A 33 6.00 -4.13 6.17
CA THR A 33 7.40 -4.08 6.59
C THR A 33 8.31 -4.70 5.54
N HIS A 34 7.91 -5.85 5.00
CA HIS A 34 8.66 -6.53 3.95
C HIS A 34 8.90 -5.62 2.74
N TYR A 35 7.84 -4.98 2.25
CA TYR A 35 7.96 -4.09 1.10
C TYR A 35 8.75 -2.83 1.39
N ILE A 36 8.67 -2.31 2.61
CA ILE A 36 9.47 -1.15 3.01
C ILE A 36 10.95 -1.53 3.06
N GLU A 37 11.29 -2.69 3.61
CA GLU A 37 12.66 -3.18 3.67
C GLU A 37 13.26 -3.38 2.27
N HIS A 38 12.45 -3.81 1.33
CA HIS A 38 12.89 -4.00 -0.06
C HIS A 38 12.81 -2.71 -0.88
N ARG A 39 12.46 -1.59 -0.24
CA ARG A 39 12.37 -0.27 -0.88
C ARG A 39 11.35 -0.21 -2.02
N LEU A 40 10.31 -1.02 -1.91
CA LEU A 40 9.19 -1.00 -2.85
C LEU A 40 8.08 -0.07 -2.37
N LEU A 41 7.94 0.09 -1.07
CA LEU A 41 7.05 1.05 -0.45
C LEU A 41 7.86 1.96 0.48
N ARG A 42 7.33 3.13 0.76
CA ARG A 42 7.97 4.13 1.60
C ARG A 42 6.95 4.69 2.59
N LEU A 43 7.39 4.89 3.83
CA LEU A 43 6.56 5.51 4.84
C LEU A 43 6.88 7.01 4.89
N THR A 44 5.84 7.84 4.82
CA THR A 44 6.01 9.29 4.91
C THR A 44 6.02 9.75 6.36
N PRO A 45 6.50 10.99 6.63
CA PRO A 45 6.44 11.53 7.99
C PRO A 45 5.02 11.60 8.58
N ASP A 46 4.01 11.62 7.73
CA ASP A 46 2.60 11.64 8.14
C ASP A 46 2.02 10.25 8.41
N ASN A 47 2.87 9.23 8.47
CA ASN A 47 2.45 7.83 8.62
C ASN A 47 1.57 7.34 7.48
N ARG A 48 1.87 7.79 6.27
CA ARG A 48 1.22 7.30 5.06
C ARG A 48 2.19 6.46 4.26
N VAL A 49 1.67 5.51 3.50
CA VAL A 49 2.46 4.59 2.69
C VAL A 49 2.31 4.97 1.23
N VAL A 50 3.44 5.16 0.56
CA VAL A 50 3.48 5.46 -0.87
C VAL A 50 4.39 4.48 -1.58
N ALA A 51 4.15 4.25 -2.87
CA ALA A 51 5.01 3.40 -3.67
C ALA A 51 6.26 4.18 -4.09
N THR A 52 7.42 3.52 -4.05
CA THR A 52 8.64 4.05 -4.65
C THR A 52 8.60 3.84 -6.15
N LEU A 53 9.60 4.37 -6.88
CA LEU A 53 9.70 4.08 -8.32
C LEU A 53 9.80 2.58 -8.58
N SER A 54 10.60 1.88 -7.78
CA SER A 54 10.72 0.42 -7.90
C SER A 54 9.39 -0.26 -7.61
N GLY A 55 8.65 0.23 -6.62
CA GLY A 55 7.34 -0.32 -6.27
C GLY A 55 6.31 -0.09 -7.37
N LEU A 56 6.39 1.03 -8.09
CA LEU A 56 5.46 1.31 -9.17
C LEU A 56 5.56 0.30 -10.31
N HIS A 57 6.76 -0.25 -10.54
CA HIS A 57 6.97 -1.26 -11.58
C HIS A 57 6.24 -2.58 -11.29
N ILE A 58 6.00 -2.88 -10.01
CA ILE A 58 5.31 -4.11 -9.60
C ILE A 58 4.09 -3.79 -8.73
N LEU A 59 3.52 -2.61 -8.92
CA LEU A 59 2.45 -2.13 -8.04
C LEU A 59 1.24 -3.06 -8.03
N ASN A 60 0.88 -3.62 -9.17
CA ASN A 60 -0.24 -4.56 -9.24
C ASN A 60 -0.01 -5.78 -8.35
N GLN A 61 1.22 -6.29 -8.33
CA GLN A 61 1.58 -7.42 -7.47
C GLN A 61 1.48 -7.03 -5.99
N ILE A 62 1.96 -5.85 -5.64
CA ILE A 62 1.90 -5.35 -4.27
C ILE A 62 0.45 -5.22 -3.82
N ILE A 63 -0.40 -4.65 -4.68
CA ILE A 63 -1.82 -4.48 -4.36
C ILE A 63 -2.49 -5.84 -4.16
N GLU A 64 -2.24 -6.80 -5.06
CA GLU A 64 -2.80 -8.15 -4.92
C GLU A 64 -2.40 -8.79 -3.61
N ASP A 65 -1.14 -8.66 -3.22
CA ASP A 65 -0.64 -9.26 -1.99
C ASP A 65 -1.27 -8.62 -0.74
N LEU A 66 -1.58 -7.33 -0.79
CA LEU A 66 -2.19 -6.62 0.33
C LEU A 66 -3.71 -6.69 0.36
N MET A 67 -4.35 -7.07 -0.75
CA MET A 67 -5.80 -7.20 -0.82
C MET A 67 -6.30 -8.34 0.05
N GLU A 68 -7.55 -8.21 0.49
CA GLU A 68 -8.26 -9.26 1.20
C GLU A 68 -9.21 -10.03 0.31
#